data_9922007f7f2457a5b7dfc987203285cb
#
_entry.id   9922007f7f2457a5b7dfc987203285cb
#
_cell.length_a   1.000
_cell.length_b   1.000
_cell.length_c   1.000
_cell.angle_alpha   90.00
_cell.angle_beta   90.00
_cell.angle_gamma   90.00
#
_symmetry.space_group_name_H-M   'P 1'
#
loop_
_entity.id
_entity.type
_entity.pdbx_description
1 polymer ?
#
loop_
_entity_poly.entity_id
_entity_poly.type
_entity_poly.pdbx_seq_one_letter_code
_entity_poly.pdbx_strand_id
1 'polypeptide(L)'
;MGRPIERTLDLNWDNLDQPALNLHSLDDPFSEDEIKSAIFQMPADKALGPDGYTGAFFRACWDVIKGDFMEAVIAFHNLRISSLPLLNSANIVLIPMKEGVDYVTDYRRPISLIHSFAKIIAKALALRLAPYMKTTVPPTQSAFIKKRSIHDNFMAV
;
A
#
# COMPACT_ATOMS: atom_id res chain seq x y z
N MET A 1 30.47 -0.27 7.94
CA MET A 1 29.14 -0.91 8.09
C MET A 1 29.31 -2.24 8.79
N GLY A 2 28.72 -2.41 9.97
CA GLY A 2 28.80 -3.67 10.73
C GLY A 2 28.01 -4.77 10.01
N ARG A 3 28.54 -6.01 10.04
CA ARG A 3 27.78 -7.17 9.54
C ARG A 3 26.53 -7.37 10.41
N PRO A 4 25.35 -7.61 9.81
CA PRO A 4 24.17 -7.94 10.60
C PRO A 4 24.43 -9.21 11.41
N ILE A 5 24.18 -9.14 12.71
CA ILE A 5 24.18 -10.32 13.58
C ILE A 5 22.92 -11.11 13.23
N GLU A 6 23.09 -12.38 12.89
CA GLU A 6 21.98 -13.32 12.70
C GLU A 6 21.17 -13.39 14.02
N ARG A 7 19.97 -12.82 14.00
CA ARG A 7 19.04 -12.91 15.13
C ARG A 7 18.10 -14.07 14.87
N THR A 8 18.29 -15.17 15.57
CA THR A 8 17.26 -16.21 15.68
C THR A 8 16.16 -15.71 16.64
N LEU A 9 15.15 -15.05 16.08
CA LEU A 9 13.90 -14.78 16.79
C LEU A 9 13.05 -16.06 16.69
N ASP A 10 13.06 -16.84 17.74
CA ASP A 10 12.16 -17.98 17.89
C ASP A 10 10.84 -17.47 18.48
N LEU A 11 9.90 -17.14 17.60
CA LEU A 11 8.54 -16.76 17.98
C LEU A 11 7.74 -18.05 18.18
N ASN A 12 7.36 -18.32 19.42
CA ASN A 12 6.42 -19.42 19.67
C ASN A 12 5.03 -19.00 19.20
N TRP A 13 4.68 -19.43 17.99
CA TRP A 13 3.41 -19.11 17.31
C TRP A 13 2.20 -19.68 18.06
N ASP A 14 2.37 -20.78 18.79
CA ASP A 14 1.30 -21.43 19.56
C ASP A 14 0.82 -20.60 20.76
N ASN A 15 1.66 -19.67 21.24
CA ASN A 15 1.30 -18.74 22.30
C ASN A 15 0.61 -17.46 21.81
N LEU A 16 0.47 -17.28 20.51
CA LEU A 16 -0.32 -16.20 19.94
C LEU A 16 -1.78 -16.67 19.87
N ASP A 17 -2.58 -16.19 20.82
CA ASP A 17 -4.03 -16.42 20.89
C ASP A 17 -4.73 -15.68 19.73
N GLN A 18 -4.44 -16.10 18.49
CA GLN A 18 -4.99 -15.54 17.28
C GLN A 18 -6.10 -16.45 16.77
N PRO A 19 -7.29 -15.90 16.48
CA PRO A 19 -8.35 -16.70 15.88
C PRO A 19 -7.89 -17.27 14.54
N ALA A 20 -8.14 -18.56 14.31
CA ALA A 20 -7.88 -19.20 13.03
C ALA A 20 -8.76 -18.54 11.95
N LEU A 21 -8.17 -17.65 11.15
CA LEU A 21 -8.84 -16.97 10.06
C LEU A 21 -8.62 -17.73 8.76
N ASN A 22 -9.71 -17.97 8.04
CA ASN A 22 -9.61 -18.48 6.68
C ASN A 22 -9.25 -17.30 5.75
N LEU A 23 -7.99 -17.21 5.37
CA LEU A 23 -7.43 -16.15 4.52
C LEU A 23 -7.17 -16.61 3.07
N HIS A 24 -7.63 -17.81 2.68
CA HIS A 24 -7.38 -18.36 1.34
C HIS A 24 -7.80 -17.42 0.21
N SER A 25 -8.88 -16.66 0.40
CA SER A 25 -9.34 -15.68 -0.60
C SER A 25 -8.40 -14.52 -0.85
N LEU A 26 -7.39 -14.29 0.02
CA LEU A 26 -6.37 -13.25 -0.21
C LEU A 26 -5.41 -13.63 -1.34
N ASP A 27 -5.24 -14.93 -1.61
CA ASP A 27 -4.36 -15.46 -2.65
C ASP A 27 -5.06 -15.61 -4.01
N ASP A 28 -6.37 -15.34 -4.07
CA ASP A 28 -7.11 -15.43 -5.32
C ASP A 28 -6.60 -14.41 -6.36
N PRO A 29 -6.62 -14.73 -7.65
CA PRO A 29 -6.31 -13.77 -8.71
C PRO A 29 -7.16 -12.51 -8.61
N PHE A 30 -6.62 -11.36 -9.01
CA PHE A 30 -7.37 -10.12 -9.01
C PHE A 30 -8.42 -10.12 -10.12
N SER A 31 -9.65 -9.75 -9.79
CA SER A 31 -10.70 -9.50 -10.77
C SER A 31 -10.61 -8.07 -11.35
N GLU A 32 -11.20 -7.87 -12.54
CA GLU A 32 -11.31 -6.53 -13.15
C GLU A 32 -12.06 -5.56 -12.23
N ASP A 33 -13.13 -6.02 -11.58
CA ASP A 33 -13.94 -5.19 -10.68
C ASP A 33 -13.18 -4.75 -9.43
N GLU A 34 -12.32 -5.60 -8.88
CA GLU A 34 -11.48 -5.23 -7.74
C GLU A 34 -10.47 -4.14 -8.13
N ILE A 35 -9.78 -4.31 -9.25
CA ILE A 35 -8.81 -3.33 -9.74
C ILE A 35 -9.51 -2.01 -10.08
N LYS A 36 -10.64 -2.07 -10.77
CA LYS A 36 -11.48 -0.90 -11.06
C LYS A 36 -11.91 -0.20 -9.77
N SER A 37 -12.38 -0.94 -8.80
CA SER A 37 -12.77 -0.41 -7.49
C SER A 37 -11.60 0.27 -6.78
N ALA A 38 -10.41 -0.32 -6.81
CA ALA A 38 -9.20 0.27 -6.25
C ALA A 38 -8.86 1.61 -6.93
N ILE A 39 -8.88 1.67 -8.28
CA ILE A 39 -8.64 2.89 -9.07
C ILE A 39 -9.65 3.98 -8.71
N PHE A 40 -10.93 3.64 -8.65
CA PHE A 40 -11.99 4.62 -8.40
C PHE A 40 -12.02 5.13 -6.96
N GLN A 41 -11.46 4.39 -6.01
CA GLN A 41 -11.29 4.83 -4.63
C GLN A 41 -9.98 5.59 -4.36
N MET A 42 -9.05 5.63 -5.32
CA MET A 42 -7.85 6.44 -5.16
C MET A 42 -8.19 7.92 -5.29
N PRO A 43 -7.47 8.82 -4.61
CA PRO A 43 -7.59 10.27 -4.86
C PRO A 43 -7.24 10.61 -6.33
N ALA A 44 -7.99 11.52 -6.94
CA ALA A 44 -7.79 11.92 -8.34
C ALA A 44 -6.47 12.64 -8.56
N ASP A 45 -6.12 13.58 -7.64
CA ASP A 45 -5.08 14.61 -7.82
C ASP A 45 -3.90 14.44 -6.89
N LYS A 46 -3.49 13.21 -6.60
CA LYS A 46 -2.26 12.97 -5.82
C LYS A 46 -1.01 13.11 -6.69
N ALA A 47 0.10 13.44 -6.01
CA ALA A 47 1.41 13.58 -6.64
C ALA A 47 1.78 12.37 -7.51
N LEU A 48 2.30 12.68 -8.69
CA LEU A 48 2.67 11.72 -9.73
C LEU A 48 3.88 10.88 -9.28
N GLY A 49 3.88 9.61 -9.66
CA GLY A 49 5.07 8.77 -9.60
C GLY A 49 5.95 8.97 -10.83
N PRO A 50 6.98 8.12 -11.00
CA PRO A 50 7.85 8.16 -12.19
C PRO A 50 7.09 7.93 -13.50
N ASP A 51 5.93 7.29 -13.46
CA ASP A 51 5.05 7.04 -14.60
C ASP A 51 4.28 8.27 -15.09
N GLY A 52 4.21 9.33 -14.28
CA GLY A 52 3.57 10.59 -14.67
C GLY A 52 2.04 10.55 -14.76
N TYR A 53 1.38 9.50 -14.27
CA TYR A 53 -0.07 9.37 -14.37
C TYR A 53 -0.79 9.60 -13.03
N THR A 54 -1.94 10.28 -13.10
CA THR A 54 -2.82 10.54 -11.94
C THR A 54 -3.90 9.47 -11.78
N GLY A 55 -4.56 9.42 -10.62
CA GLY A 55 -5.77 8.62 -10.45
C GLY A 55 -6.89 9.03 -11.39
N ALA A 56 -6.99 10.33 -11.74
CA ALA A 56 -7.95 10.84 -12.71
C ALA A 56 -7.73 10.23 -14.11
N PHE A 57 -6.46 10.13 -14.55
CA PHE A 57 -6.13 9.49 -15.83
C PHE A 57 -6.63 8.05 -15.90
N PHE A 58 -6.30 7.23 -14.90
CA PHE A 58 -6.73 5.82 -14.88
C PHE A 58 -8.24 5.65 -14.89
N ARG A 59 -8.99 6.57 -14.23
CA ARG A 59 -10.45 6.54 -14.28
C ARG A 59 -11.01 6.90 -15.65
N ALA A 60 -10.48 7.97 -16.25
CA ALA A 60 -10.96 8.46 -17.56
C ALA A 60 -10.63 7.49 -18.69
N CYS A 61 -9.48 6.83 -18.62
CA CYS A 61 -9.00 5.94 -19.68
C CYS A 61 -9.28 4.45 -19.41
N TRP A 62 -10.00 4.12 -18.32
CA TRP A 62 -10.16 2.73 -17.89
C TRP A 62 -10.63 1.79 -19.00
N ASP A 63 -11.67 2.18 -19.72
CA ASP A 63 -12.24 1.34 -20.79
C ASP A 63 -11.26 1.04 -21.93
N VAL A 64 -10.27 1.90 -22.12
CA VAL A 64 -9.23 1.74 -23.13
C VAL A 64 -8.08 0.86 -22.64
N ILE A 65 -7.63 1.10 -21.41
CA ILE A 65 -6.39 0.49 -20.87
C ILE A 65 -6.62 -0.81 -20.11
N LYS A 66 -7.85 -1.15 -19.77
CA LYS A 66 -8.17 -2.25 -18.84
C LYS A 66 -7.58 -3.59 -19.26
N GLY A 67 -7.54 -3.88 -20.57
CA GLY A 67 -6.97 -5.13 -21.08
C GLY A 67 -5.49 -5.28 -20.72
N ASP A 68 -4.69 -4.33 -21.17
CA ASP A 68 -3.23 -4.32 -20.92
C ASP A 68 -2.92 -4.21 -19.42
N PHE A 69 -3.74 -3.43 -18.70
CA PHE A 69 -3.57 -3.28 -17.25
C PHE A 69 -3.81 -4.59 -16.51
N MET A 70 -4.86 -5.34 -16.87
CA MET A 70 -5.17 -6.63 -16.26
C MET A 70 -4.13 -7.69 -16.62
N GLU A 71 -3.57 -7.69 -17.84
CA GLU A 71 -2.44 -8.55 -18.20
C GLU A 71 -1.24 -8.30 -17.26
N ALA A 72 -0.91 -7.02 -17.03
CA ALA A 72 0.15 -6.65 -16.11
C ALA A 72 -0.13 -7.08 -14.65
N VAL A 73 -1.39 -6.97 -14.19
CA VAL A 73 -1.84 -7.43 -12.86
C VAL A 73 -1.69 -8.95 -12.73
N ILE A 74 -2.10 -9.72 -13.74
CA ILE A 74 -1.97 -11.18 -13.76
C ILE A 74 -0.50 -11.60 -13.77
N ALA A 75 0.33 -10.91 -14.56
CA ALA A 75 1.78 -11.15 -14.60
C ALA A 75 2.43 -10.86 -13.23
N PHE A 76 1.99 -9.82 -12.54
CA PHE A 76 2.43 -9.50 -11.19
C PHE A 76 2.03 -10.59 -10.20
N HIS A 77 0.76 -10.97 -10.19
CA HIS A 77 0.23 -12.02 -9.31
C HIS A 77 1.00 -13.35 -9.48
N ASN A 78 1.33 -13.71 -10.71
CA ASN A 78 2.07 -14.93 -11.04
C ASN A 78 3.60 -14.79 -10.88
N LEU A 79 4.10 -13.67 -10.35
CA LEU A 79 5.54 -13.34 -10.21
C LEU A 79 6.31 -13.43 -11.54
N ARG A 80 5.66 -13.18 -12.68
CA ARG A 80 6.26 -13.26 -14.02
C ARG A 80 6.73 -11.90 -14.57
N ILE A 81 6.90 -10.89 -13.72
CA ILE A 81 7.35 -9.56 -14.12
C ILE A 81 8.87 -9.52 -14.14
N SER A 82 9.47 -9.46 -15.32
CA SER A 82 10.90 -9.23 -15.51
C SER A 82 11.32 -7.78 -15.19
N SER A 83 10.38 -6.84 -15.27
CA SER A 83 10.59 -5.41 -15.03
C SER A 83 10.30 -4.96 -13.60
N LEU A 84 10.25 -5.89 -12.65
CA LEU A 84 10.00 -5.56 -11.24
C LEU A 84 10.92 -4.45 -10.67
N PRO A 85 12.23 -4.39 -11.00
CA PRO A 85 13.09 -3.31 -10.56
C PRO A 85 12.65 -1.92 -11.04
N LEU A 86 12.08 -1.82 -12.24
CA LEU A 86 11.55 -0.55 -12.76
C LEU A 86 10.29 -0.14 -12.00
N LEU A 87 9.38 -1.06 -11.73
CA LEU A 87 8.16 -0.81 -10.94
C LEU A 87 8.48 -0.43 -9.48
N ASN A 88 9.59 -0.90 -8.95
CA ASN A 88 10.04 -0.60 -7.59
C ASN A 88 10.90 0.67 -7.52
N SER A 89 11.04 1.41 -8.62
CA SER A 89 11.68 2.72 -8.59
C SER A 89 10.74 3.80 -8.03
N ALA A 90 11.31 4.84 -7.43
CA ALA A 90 10.55 5.94 -6.88
C ALA A 90 11.32 7.26 -7.01
N ASN A 91 10.61 8.35 -7.26
CA ASN A 91 11.17 9.69 -7.15
C ASN A 91 11.13 10.13 -5.69
N ILE A 92 12.27 10.58 -5.16
CA ILE A 92 12.35 11.14 -3.81
C ILE A 92 12.23 12.65 -3.90
N VAL A 93 11.24 13.20 -3.21
CA VAL A 93 10.98 14.64 -3.17
C VAL A 93 11.16 15.16 -1.75
N LEU A 94 11.95 16.22 -1.61
CA LEU A 94 12.12 16.95 -0.35
C LEU A 94 11.17 18.14 -0.36
N ILE A 95 10.28 18.23 0.63
CA ILE A 95 9.35 19.36 0.77
C ILE A 95 9.92 20.33 1.79
N PRO A 96 10.16 21.62 1.44
CA PRO A 96 10.62 22.61 2.38
C PRO A 96 9.58 22.86 3.47
N MET A 97 10.02 23.11 4.71
CA MET A 97 9.12 23.46 5.83
C MET A 97 8.69 24.93 5.81
N LYS A 98 9.50 25.79 5.18
CA LYS A 98 9.31 27.24 5.08
C LYS A 98 9.88 27.74 3.74
N GLU A 99 9.56 28.96 3.35
CA GLU A 99 10.20 29.63 2.22
C GLU A 99 11.67 30.02 2.54
N GLY A 100 12.54 30.05 1.53
CA GLY A 100 13.94 30.46 1.69
C GLY A 100 14.79 29.44 2.47
N VAL A 101 14.66 28.16 2.12
CA VAL A 101 15.37 27.06 2.80
C VAL A 101 16.78 26.92 2.24
N ASP A 102 17.80 27.10 3.11
CA ASP A 102 19.23 26.97 2.76
C ASP A 102 19.85 25.66 3.27
N TYR A 103 19.25 25.02 4.27
CA TYR A 103 19.80 23.83 4.92
C TYR A 103 18.90 22.60 4.79
N VAL A 104 19.51 21.41 4.69
CA VAL A 104 18.79 20.11 4.60
C VAL A 104 17.90 19.87 5.82
N THR A 105 18.27 20.39 6.98
CA THR A 105 17.48 20.30 8.23
C THR A 105 16.16 21.04 8.17
N ASP A 106 16.01 21.99 7.25
CA ASP A 106 14.79 22.77 7.06
C ASP A 106 13.78 22.10 6.13
N TYR A 107 14.09 20.90 5.63
CA TYR A 107 13.17 20.10 4.84
C TYR A 107 12.38 19.13 5.72
N ARG A 108 11.14 18.88 5.31
CA ARG A 108 10.33 17.78 5.87
C ARG A 108 10.93 16.44 5.48
N ARG A 109 10.40 15.38 6.05
CA ARG A 109 10.79 14.03 5.67
C ARG A 109 10.68 13.84 4.16
N PRO A 110 11.63 13.14 3.52
CA PRO A 110 11.54 12.83 2.11
C PRO A 110 10.28 12.00 1.83
N ILE A 111 9.60 12.32 0.74
CA ILE A 111 8.42 11.61 0.27
C ILE A 111 8.81 10.82 -0.97
N SER A 112 8.57 9.50 -0.93
CA SER A 112 8.78 8.63 -2.08
C SER A 112 7.53 8.61 -2.95
N LEU A 113 7.67 9.03 -4.20
CA LEU A 113 6.61 9.00 -5.21
C LEU A 113 6.80 7.73 -6.04
N ILE A 114 6.03 6.70 -5.73
CA ILE A 114 6.06 5.39 -6.40
C ILE A 114 5.13 5.37 -7.62
N HIS A 115 5.32 4.39 -8.50
CA HIS A 115 4.48 4.16 -9.67
C HIS A 115 3.00 3.97 -9.33
N SER A 116 2.12 4.46 -10.19
CA SER A 116 0.66 4.34 -10.02
C SER A 116 0.20 2.88 -10.03
N PHE A 117 0.82 2.02 -10.85
CA PHE A 117 0.57 0.58 -10.83
C PHE A 117 0.76 -0.02 -9.42
N ALA A 118 1.90 0.26 -8.77
CA ALA A 118 2.18 -0.22 -7.43
C ALA A 118 1.17 0.32 -6.39
N LYS A 119 0.75 1.59 -6.52
CA LYS A 119 -0.29 2.19 -5.67
C LYS A 119 -1.63 1.47 -5.83
N ILE A 120 -2.02 1.15 -7.07
CA ILE A 120 -3.30 0.48 -7.38
C ILE A 120 -3.29 -0.94 -6.81
N ILE A 121 -2.22 -1.72 -7.01
CA ILE A 121 -2.09 -3.06 -6.44
C ILE A 121 -2.13 -3.01 -4.90
N ALA A 122 -1.36 -2.13 -4.29
CA ALA A 122 -1.37 -1.97 -2.83
C ALA A 122 -2.77 -1.58 -2.30
N LYS A 123 -3.52 -0.75 -3.04
CA LYS A 123 -4.88 -0.38 -2.71
C LYS A 123 -5.83 -1.57 -2.82
N ALA A 124 -5.72 -2.38 -3.87
CA ALA A 124 -6.53 -3.58 -4.05
C ALA A 124 -6.29 -4.60 -2.93
N LEU A 125 -5.02 -4.86 -2.59
CA LEU A 125 -4.65 -5.72 -1.45
C LEU A 125 -5.19 -5.18 -0.12
N ALA A 126 -5.10 -3.88 0.10
CA ALA A 126 -5.65 -3.25 1.31
C ALA A 126 -7.18 -3.39 1.38
N LEU A 127 -7.89 -3.32 0.25
CA LEU A 127 -9.33 -3.53 0.21
C LEU A 127 -9.70 -4.99 0.51
N ARG A 128 -8.93 -5.97 0.02
CA ARG A 128 -9.10 -7.39 0.37
C ARG A 128 -8.87 -7.65 1.85
N LEU A 129 -7.84 -7.05 2.43
CA LEU A 129 -7.47 -7.24 3.84
C LEU A 129 -8.43 -6.53 4.81
N ALA A 130 -9.02 -5.41 4.40
CA ALA A 130 -9.83 -4.55 5.26
C ALA A 130 -10.95 -5.27 6.06
N PRO A 131 -11.71 -6.24 5.51
CA PRO A 131 -12.72 -6.98 6.25
C PRO A 131 -12.16 -7.76 7.44
N TYR A 132 -10.95 -8.30 7.31
CA TYR A 132 -10.31 -9.15 8.32
C TYR A 132 -9.66 -8.35 9.45
N MET A 133 -9.34 -7.06 9.21
CA MET A 133 -8.63 -6.23 10.19
C MET A 133 -9.32 -6.10 11.55
N LYS A 134 -10.66 -6.16 11.58
CA LYS A 134 -11.42 -6.05 12.83
C LYS A 134 -11.25 -7.25 13.75
N THR A 135 -11.06 -8.44 13.17
CA THR A 135 -10.91 -9.69 13.90
C THR A 135 -9.46 -10.01 14.20
N THR A 136 -8.54 -9.55 13.32
CA THR A 136 -7.11 -9.83 13.45
C THR A 136 -6.41 -8.87 14.42
N VAL A 137 -6.90 -7.62 14.49
CA VAL A 137 -6.24 -6.56 15.27
C VAL A 137 -7.01 -6.29 16.55
N PRO A 138 -6.35 -6.36 17.73
CA PRO A 138 -7.01 -6.13 19.01
C PRO A 138 -7.70 -4.76 19.08
N PRO A 139 -8.75 -4.64 19.92
CA PRO A 139 -9.51 -3.38 20.06
C PRO A 139 -8.66 -2.18 20.48
N THR A 140 -7.56 -2.42 21.19
CA THR A 140 -6.61 -1.41 21.65
C THR A 140 -5.84 -0.72 20.51
N GLN A 141 -5.78 -1.32 19.32
CA GLN A 141 -5.17 -0.72 18.15
C GLN A 141 -6.23 -0.01 17.32
N SER A 142 -6.16 1.32 17.25
CA SER A 142 -7.14 2.13 16.51
C SER A 142 -6.63 2.68 15.19
N ALA A 143 -5.30 2.87 15.06
CA ALA A 143 -4.72 3.49 13.87
C ALA A 143 -4.98 2.67 12.60
N PHE A 144 -5.40 3.37 11.53
CA PHE A 144 -5.65 2.82 10.18
C PHE A 144 -6.80 1.80 10.07
N ILE A 145 -7.57 1.58 11.13
CA ILE A 145 -8.73 0.68 11.09
C ILE A 145 -10.02 1.51 10.97
N LYS A 146 -10.79 1.24 9.91
CA LYS A 146 -12.04 1.96 9.64
C LYS A 146 -12.99 1.85 10.84
N LYS A 147 -13.55 2.98 11.27
CA LYS A 147 -14.47 3.14 12.40
C LYS A 147 -13.84 2.98 13.79
N ARG A 148 -12.53 2.90 13.91
CA ARG A 148 -11.82 3.06 15.19
C ARG A 148 -11.27 4.48 15.30
N SER A 149 -11.28 5.04 16.49
CA SER A 149 -10.75 6.37 16.79
C SER A 149 -9.54 6.27 17.70
N ILE A 150 -8.59 7.20 17.54
CA ILE A 150 -7.45 7.29 18.44
C ILE A 150 -7.88 7.61 19.88
N HIS A 151 -9.04 8.24 20.06
CA HIS A 151 -9.62 8.50 21.38
C HIS A 151 -10.00 7.21 22.12
N ASP A 152 -10.36 6.14 21.39
CA ASP A 152 -10.70 4.85 21.97
C ASP A 152 -9.51 4.25 22.73
N ASN A 153 -8.28 4.56 22.30
CA ASN A 153 -7.05 4.10 22.96
C ASN A 153 -6.82 4.80 24.31
N PHE A 154 -7.22 6.06 24.45
CA PHE A 154 -7.10 6.79 25.71
C PHE A 154 -8.13 6.34 26.77
N MET A 155 -9.24 5.75 26.32
CA MET A 155 -10.30 5.25 27.20
C MET A 155 -10.07 3.79 27.64
N ALA A 156 -9.12 3.10 27.02
CA ALA A 156 -8.81 1.68 27.29
C ALA A 156 -7.63 1.47 28.26
N VAL A 157 -7.12 2.56 28.88
CA VAL A 157 -6.01 2.52 29.86
C VAL A 157 -6.57 2.50 31.28
#